data_794f87585effdf2cf1dd2c544c7bdf17
#
_entry.id   794f87585effdf2cf1dd2c544c7bdf17
#
_cell.length_a   1.000
_cell.length_b   1.000
_cell.length_c   1.000
_cell.angle_alpha   90.00
_cell.angle_beta   90.00
_cell.angle_gamma   90.00
#
_symmetry.space_group_name_H-M   'P 1'
#
loop_
_entity.id
_entity.type
_entity.pdbx_description
1 polymer ?
#
loop_
_entity_poly.entity_id
_entity_poly.type
_entity_poly.pdbx_seq_one_letter_code
_entity_poly.pdbx_strand_id
1 'polypeptide(L)'
;SLRWSDILRGVDNGTEGQNGRRNIVRYDSPTVAGFVLTASWGEDDQAGVSLTYKNTWGDFNILAKGGWEKSTDENLTGCAPFAALTASPPPATRQDCEWWGGAATIMHAPTGLYVYGGFGQTVDHGVQQISASADDTSTTWFIQGGIEQKWIPLGKTTIFGEYRHDDVGSRTGKTFAVDGGASGYVHDGNLNFWAAGVVQSIDNAAMDLYVMYRHADGDITN
;
A
#
# COMPACT_ATOMS: atom_id res chain seq x y z
N SER A 1 -22.02 -5.49 -8.21
CA SER A 1 -21.21 -4.38 -8.69
C SER A 1 -19.82 -4.48 -8.09
N LEU A 2 -18.80 -4.46 -8.91
CA LEU A 2 -17.40 -4.35 -8.52
C LEU A 2 -17.15 -2.99 -7.87
N ARG A 3 -16.42 -3.02 -6.74
CA ARG A 3 -15.83 -1.83 -6.13
C ARG A 3 -14.33 -1.86 -6.37
N TRP A 4 -13.73 -0.71 -6.53
CA TRP A 4 -12.26 -0.61 -6.61
C TRP A 4 -11.56 -1.24 -5.41
N SER A 5 -12.15 -1.15 -4.21
CA SER A 5 -11.64 -1.82 -3.02
C SER A 5 -11.67 -3.36 -3.11
N ASP A 6 -12.43 -3.92 -4.02
CA ASP A 6 -12.46 -5.36 -4.26
C ASP A 6 -11.29 -5.81 -5.15
N ILE A 7 -10.68 -4.89 -5.88
CA ILE A 7 -9.57 -5.10 -6.80
C ILE A 7 -8.24 -4.70 -6.14
N LEU A 8 -8.22 -3.52 -5.51
CA LEU A 8 -7.04 -3.01 -4.82
C LEU A 8 -6.76 -3.85 -3.58
N ARG A 9 -5.58 -4.43 -3.51
CA ARG A 9 -5.13 -5.21 -2.35
C ARG A 9 -4.30 -4.40 -1.37
N GLY A 10 -4.34 -3.07 -1.43
CA GLY A 10 -3.52 -2.26 -0.56
C GLY A 10 -2.05 -2.64 -0.61
N VAL A 11 -1.52 -2.73 -1.79
CA VAL A 11 -0.12 -3.10 -2.06
C VAL A 11 0.86 -2.14 -1.40
N ASP A 12 0.34 -0.98 -1.00
CA ASP A 12 1.11 0.08 -0.35
C ASP A 12 1.39 -0.18 1.14
N ASN A 13 0.89 -1.28 1.71
CA ASN A 13 0.97 -1.62 3.14
C ASN A 13 0.72 -0.41 4.07
N GLY A 14 0.09 0.60 3.54
CA GLY A 14 -0.22 1.83 4.25
C GLY A 14 -1.62 1.85 4.84
N THR A 15 -2.44 0.88 4.48
CA THR A 15 -3.79 0.74 4.99
C THR A 15 -3.79 -0.06 6.28
N GLU A 16 -4.35 0.54 7.29
CA GLU A 16 -4.63 -0.15 8.55
C GLU A 16 -5.35 -1.48 8.25
N GLY A 17 -4.79 -2.57 8.72
CA GLY A 17 -5.47 -3.84 8.76
C GLY A 17 -5.14 -4.83 7.65
N GLN A 18 -4.13 -4.63 6.83
CA GLN A 18 -3.68 -5.68 5.92
C GLN A 18 -3.22 -6.93 6.66
N ASN A 19 -2.51 -6.74 7.76
CA ASN A 19 -2.01 -7.82 8.60
C ASN A 19 -2.82 -8.02 9.89
N GLY A 20 -3.93 -7.31 10.06
CA GLY A 20 -4.74 -7.39 11.26
C GLY A 20 -4.00 -6.90 12.52
N ARG A 21 -4.63 -7.13 13.67
CA ARG A 21 -3.99 -6.92 14.98
C ARG A 21 -3.44 -8.24 15.45
N ARG A 22 -2.14 -8.27 15.75
CA ARG A 22 -1.40 -9.47 16.15
C ARG A 22 -0.57 -9.22 17.38
N ASN A 23 -0.26 -10.29 18.09
CA ASN A 23 0.73 -10.26 19.17
C ASN A 23 2.11 -10.35 18.54
N ILE A 24 2.86 -9.27 18.57
CA ILE A 24 4.21 -9.19 18.02
C ILE A 24 5.21 -8.68 19.04
N VAL A 25 6.45 -9.11 18.90
CA VAL A 25 7.61 -8.47 19.51
C VAL A 25 8.25 -7.59 18.43
N ARG A 26 8.47 -6.33 18.77
CA ARG A 26 9.12 -5.36 17.89
C ARG A 26 10.35 -4.79 18.57
N TYR A 27 11.42 -4.69 17.83
CA TYR A 27 12.64 -4.01 18.21
C TYR A 27 12.91 -2.87 17.26
N ASP A 28 13.16 -1.68 17.80
CA ASP A 28 13.63 -0.52 17.07
C ASP A 28 15.04 -0.19 17.57
N SER A 29 16.01 -0.10 16.67
CA SER A 29 17.38 0.27 17.02
C SER A 29 17.46 1.73 17.48
N PRO A 30 18.48 2.10 18.23
CA PRO A 30 18.85 3.51 18.37
C PRO A 30 19.11 4.14 17.00
N THR A 31 18.86 5.44 16.91
CA THR A 31 19.16 6.18 15.68
C THR A 31 20.66 6.33 15.49
N VAL A 32 21.17 5.85 14.36
CA VAL A 32 22.57 5.98 13.97
C VAL A 32 22.68 6.68 12.63
N ALA A 33 23.29 7.85 12.59
CA ALA A 33 23.43 8.68 11.37
C ALA A 33 22.12 8.93 10.61
N GLY A 34 20.99 9.03 11.34
CA GLY A 34 19.68 9.22 10.77
C GLY A 34 18.94 7.92 10.41
N PHE A 35 19.57 6.76 10.60
CA PHE A 35 18.97 5.46 10.34
C PHE A 35 18.39 4.83 11.61
N VAL A 36 17.22 4.20 11.45
CA VAL A 36 16.59 3.32 12.46
C VAL A 36 16.23 2.02 11.77
N LEU A 37 16.75 0.91 12.30
CA LEU A 37 16.37 -0.44 11.90
C LEU A 37 15.23 -0.91 12.80
N THR A 38 14.18 -1.42 12.20
CA THR A 38 13.06 -2.06 12.91
C THR A 38 13.01 -3.52 12.51
N ALA A 39 12.87 -4.41 13.49
CA ALA A 39 12.59 -5.83 13.27
C ALA A 39 11.37 -6.22 14.10
N SER A 40 10.51 -7.03 13.53
CA SER A 40 9.31 -7.56 14.20
C SER A 40 9.18 -9.06 13.96
N TRP A 41 8.63 -9.72 14.96
CA TRP A 41 8.30 -11.13 14.88
C TRP A 41 7.12 -11.42 15.80
N GLY A 42 6.24 -12.32 15.40
CA GLY A 42 5.03 -12.56 16.16
C GLY A 42 4.30 -13.83 15.80
N GLU A 43 3.04 -13.89 16.22
CA GLU A 43 2.13 -14.99 15.91
C GLU A 43 1.92 -15.13 14.39
N ASP A 44 1.47 -16.31 13.97
CA ASP A 44 1.20 -16.67 12.57
C ASP A 44 2.46 -16.61 11.68
N ASP A 45 3.62 -16.95 12.29
CA ASP A 45 4.93 -16.89 11.61
C ASP A 45 5.21 -15.57 10.90
N GLN A 46 4.65 -14.47 11.44
CA GLN A 46 4.94 -13.16 10.93
C GLN A 46 6.37 -12.75 11.26
N ALA A 47 7.10 -12.32 10.25
CA ALA A 47 8.39 -11.68 10.39
C ALA A 47 8.48 -10.45 9.51
N GLY A 48 9.12 -9.40 10.01
CA GLY A 48 9.29 -8.17 9.24
C GLY A 48 10.56 -7.42 9.61
N VAL A 49 11.12 -6.73 8.62
CA VAL A 49 12.26 -5.84 8.81
C VAL A 49 12.06 -4.55 8.01
N SER A 50 12.39 -3.42 8.60
CA SER A 50 12.37 -2.15 7.86
C SER A 50 13.53 -1.25 8.28
N LEU A 51 13.96 -0.41 7.34
CA LEU A 51 14.95 0.62 7.56
C LEU A 51 14.29 1.99 7.30
N THR A 52 14.38 2.86 8.29
CA THR A 52 13.95 4.26 8.17
C THR A 52 15.17 5.16 8.18
N TYR A 53 15.24 6.08 7.25
CA TYR A 53 16.23 7.15 7.20
C TYR A 53 15.55 8.50 7.33
N LYS A 54 15.97 9.33 8.28
CA LYS A 54 15.48 10.69 8.44
C LYS A 54 16.67 11.62 8.71
N ASN A 55 16.82 12.63 7.86
CA ASN A 55 17.91 13.60 8.00
C ASN A 55 17.55 14.92 7.33
N THR A 56 18.36 15.94 7.63
CA THR A 56 18.32 17.24 6.97
C THR A 56 19.69 17.52 6.36
N TRP A 57 19.73 17.72 5.03
CA TRP A 57 20.94 18.05 4.29
C TRP A 57 20.84 19.47 3.74
N GLY A 58 21.51 20.41 4.40
CA GLY A 58 21.34 21.82 4.07
C GLY A 58 19.86 22.22 4.21
N ASP A 59 19.28 22.69 3.12
CA ASP A 59 17.88 23.11 3.06
C ASP A 59 16.88 21.98 2.75
N PHE A 60 17.35 20.73 2.63
CA PHE A 60 16.50 19.60 2.27
C PHE A 60 16.21 18.70 3.47
N ASN A 61 14.93 18.53 3.76
CA ASN A 61 14.44 17.49 4.67
C ASN A 61 14.18 16.21 3.90
N ILE A 62 14.74 15.09 4.36
CA ILE A 62 14.66 13.79 3.72
C ILE A 62 14.08 12.80 4.71
N LEU A 63 13.08 12.05 4.27
CA LEU A 63 12.56 10.88 4.97
C LEU A 63 12.40 9.75 3.96
N ALA A 64 12.99 8.60 4.24
CA ALA A 64 12.84 7.40 3.44
C ALA A 64 12.59 6.21 4.36
N LYS A 65 11.74 5.30 3.92
CA LYS A 65 11.49 4.04 4.63
C LYS A 65 11.32 2.94 3.59
N GLY A 66 12.00 1.82 3.82
CA GLY A 66 11.80 0.58 3.07
C GLY A 66 11.72 -0.60 4.02
N GLY A 67 11.03 -1.65 3.61
CA GLY A 67 10.85 -2.82 4.44
C GLY A 67 10.39 -4.04 3.67
N TRP A 68 10.43 -5.13 4.37
CA TRP A 68 9.95 -6.43 3.95
C TRP A 68 9.19 -7.07 5.09
N GLU A 69 8.15 -7.82 4.75
CA GLU A 69 7.31 -8.55 5.70
C GLU A 69 6.84 -9.85 5.06
N LYS A 70 6.83 -10.91 5.84
CA LYS A 70 6.33 -12.22 5.45
C LYS A 70 5.45 -12.81 6.54
N SER A 71 4.43 -13.57 6.14
CA SER A 71 3.61 -14.39 7.03
C SER A 71 3.21 -15.68 6.31
N THR A 72 3.31 -16.81 7.00
CA THR A 72 3.09 -18.14 6.43
C THR A 72 1.94 -18.92 7.06
N ASP A 73 1.37 -18.44 8.18
CA ASP A 73 0.25 -19.05 8.86
C ASP A 73 -0.92 -18.07 8.97
N GLU A 74 -2.09 -18.53 8.57
CA GLU A 74 -3.43 -17.94 8.70
C GLU A 74 -3.72 -16.48 8.32
N ASN A 75 -4.82 -16.33 7.56
CA ASN A 75 -5.71 -15.16 7.38
C ASN A 75 -5.09 -13.77 7.40
N LEU A 76 -4.11 -13.54 6.56
CA LEU A 76 -3.74 -12.18 6.20
C LEU A 76 -4.77 -11.59 5.25
N THR A 77 -5.25 -10.41 5.57
CA THR A 77 -6.22 -9.70 4.72
C THR A 77 -5.65 -9.27 3.36
N GLY A 78 -4.32 -9.25 3.22
CA GLY A 78 -3.64 -8.92 1.97
C GLY A 78 -3.60 -10.08 0.96
N CYS A 79 -3.40 -11.31 1.44
CA CYS A 79 -3.47 -12.52 0.63
C CYS A 79 -4.77 -13.24 0.98
N ALA A 80 -5.66 -13.36 0.02
CA ALA A 80 -6.99 -13.91 0.27
C ALA A 80 -6.94 -15.39 0.65
N PRO A 81 -7.68 -15.82 1.68
CA PRO A 81 -7.82 -17.23 1.98
C PRO A 81 -8.56 -17.91 0.83
N PHE A 82 -7.92 -18.91 0.27
CA PHE A 82 -8.50 -19.70 -0.81
C PHE A 82 -9.52 -20.75 -0.33
N ALA A 83 -9.69 -20.88 0.96
CA ALA A 83 -10.43 -21.96 1.58
C ALA A 83 -11.89 -22.10 1.18
N ALA A 84 -12.45 -21.21 0.37
CA ALA A 84 -13.90 -21.12 0.33
C ALA A 84 -14.57 -21.58 -0.96
N LEU A 85 -13.85 -21.91 -2.03
CA LEU A 85 -14.58 -21.84 -3.28
C LEU A 85 -15.19 -23.17 -3.80
N THR A 86 -14.69 -24.35 -3.48
CA THR A 86 -15.31 -25.56 -4.04
C THR A 86 -15.07 -26.89 -3.31
N ALA A 87 -14.22 -26.97 -2.30
CA ALA A 87 -13.90 -28.22 -1.64
C ALA A 87 -14.55 -28.33 -0.25
N SER A 88 -15.20 -29.44 0.03
CA SER A 88 -15.70 -29.79 1.35
C SER A 88 -15.07 -31.12 1.77
N PRO A 89 -14.14 -31.15 2.72
CA PRO A 89 -13.53 -30.01 3.44
C PRO A 89 -12.53 -29.23 2.57
N PRO A 90 -12.39 -27.92 2.81
CA PRO A 90 -11.37 -27.15 2.10
C PRO A 90 -9.98 -27.70 2.47
N PRO A 91 -9.06 -27.82 1.50
CA PRO A 91 -7.69 -28.11 1.82
C PRO A 91 -7.16 -27.05 2.78
N ALA A 92 -6.44 -27.47 3.82
CA ALA A 92 -5.71 -26.56 4.67
C ALA A 92 -4.55 -25.97 3.85
N THR A 93 -4.85 -24.95 3.08
CA THR A 93 -3.84 -24.21 2.31
C THR A 93 -3.23 -23.19 3.25
N ARG A 94 -1.95 -23.35 3.55
CA ARG A 94 -1.16 -22.33 4.23
C ARG A 94 -1.13 -21.12 3.33
N GLN A 95 -1.41 -19.96 3.90
CA GLN A 95 -1.14 -18.71 3.22
C GLN A 95 0.35 -18.42 3.34
N ASP A 96 0.98 -18.15 2.23
CA ASP A 96 2.34 -17.66 2.16
C ASP A 96 2.29 -16.32 1.44
N CYS A 97 2.35 -15.25 2.22
CA CYS A 97 2.22 -13.88 1.76
C CYS A 97 3.47 -13.10 2.11
N GLU A 98 4.02 -12.46 1.12
CA GLU A 98 5.21 -11.65 1.24
C GLU A 98 4.92 -10.24 0.70
N TRP A 99 5.41 -9.24 1.40
CA TRP A 99 5.37 -7.85 0.98
C TRP A 99 6.75 -7.22 1.10
N TRP A 100 7.12 -6.43 0.13
CA TRP A 100 8.28 -5.55 0.21
C TRP A 100 8.01 -4.23 -0.51
N GLY A 101 8.66 -3.17 -0.05
CA GLY A 101 8.48 -1.88 -0.65
C GLY A 101 9.16 -0.77 0.12
N GLY A 102 8.94 0.44 -0.37
CA GLY A 102 9.46 1.62 0.28
C GLY A 102 8.92 2.90 -0.31
N ALA A 103 9.09 3.97 0.47
CA ALA A 103 8.70 5.30 0.04
C ALA A 103 9.72 6.33 0.55
N ALA A 104 9.86 7.41 -0.19
CA ALA A 104 10.74 8.52 0.19
C ALA A 104 10.09 9.86 -0.12
N THR A 105 10.35 10.83 0.74
CA THR A 105 10.01 12.23 0.53
C THR A 105 11.25 13.11 0.67
N ILE A 106 11.33 14.11 -0.18
CA ILE A 106 12.34 15.17 -0.13
C ILE A 106 11.59 16.49 -0.19
N MET A 107 11.84 17.36 0.77
CA MET A 107 11.26 18.71 0.83
C MET A 107 12.37 19.75 0.93
N HIS A 108 12.32 20.74 0.07
CA HIS A 108 13.15 21.93 0.17
C HIS A 108 12.49 22.92 1.14
N ALA A 109 13.01 23.02 2.36
CA ALA A 109 12.38 23.74 3.47
C ALA A 109 12.10 25.22 3.18
N PRO A 110 12.99 26.01 2.54
CA PRO A 110 12.72 27.43 2.28
C PRO A 110 11.55 27.69 1.32
N THR A 111 11.39 26.82 0.32
CA THR A 111 10.30 26.97 -0.68
C THR A 111 9.08 26.13 -0.38
N GLY A 112 9.20 25.13 0.51
CA GLY A 112 8.14 24.16 0.76
C GLY A 112 7.86 23.21 -0.42
N LEU A 113 8.65 23.26 -1.49
CA LEU A 113 8.52 22.30 -2.59
C LEU A 113 8.92 20.92 -2.11
N TYR A 114 8.10 19.93 -2.45
CA TYR A 114 8.38 18.54 -2.09
C TYR A 114 8.03 17.56 -3.20
N VAL A 115 8.70 16.41 -3.17
CA VAL A 115 8.36 15.23 -3.93
C VAL A 115 8.28 14.07 -2.96
N TYR A 116 7.24 13.26 -3.11
CA TYR A 116 7.01 12.03 -2.37
C TYR A 116 6.70 10.92 -3.35
N GLY A 117 7.31 9.77 -3.21
CA GLY A 117 7.06 8.63 -4.07
C GLY A 117 7.33 7.33 -3.35
N GLY A 118 6.72 6.27 -3.87
CA GLY A 118 6.87 4.95 -3.29
C GLY A 118 6.58 3.84 -4.29
N PHE A 119 7.00 2.66 -3.89
CA PHE A 119 6.81 1.40 -4.58
C PHE A 119 6.52 0.32 -3.55
N GLY A 120 5.61 -0.58 -3.88
CA GLY A 120 5.30 -1.75 -3.07
C GLY A 120 4.92 -2.94 -3.94
N GLN A 121 5.27 -4.13 -3.48
CA GLN A 121 4.92 -5.38 -4.11
C GLN A 121 4.44 -6.38 -3.07
N THR A 122 3.34 -7.05 -3.37
CA THR A 122 2.81 -8.17 -2.60
C THR A 122 2.89 -9.42 -3.46
N VAL A 123 3.41 -10.50 -2.89
CA VAL A 123 3.47 -11.82 -3.53
C VAL A 123 2.61 -12.78 -2.72
N ASP A 124 1.62 -13.38 -3.37
CA ASP A 124 0.68 -14.36 -2.80
C ASP A 124 1.00 -15.76 -3.36
N HIS A 125 1.94 -16.44 -2.70
CA HIS A 125 2.34 -17.78 -3.14
C HIS A 125 1.21 -18.83 -3.07
N GLY A 126 0.14 -18.54 -2.33
CA GLY A 126 -1.05 -19.40 -2.25
C GLY A 126 -1.86 -19.44 -3.55
N VAL A 127 -1.79 -18.38 -4.35
CA VAL A 127 -2.57 -18.25 -5.60
C VAL A 127 -2.21 -19.32 -6.62
N GLN A 128 -0.95 -19.66 -6.74
CA GLN A 128 -0.45 -20.67 -7.67
C GLN A 128 -0.81 -22.11 -7.29
N GLN A 129 -1.20 -22.36 -6.03
CA GLN A 129 -1.71 -23.65 -5.60
C GLN A 129 -3.07 -23.98 -6.21
N ILE A 130 -3.80 -22.96 -6.67
CA ILE A 130 -5.11 -23.10 -7.28
C ILE A 130 -5.02 -23.13 -8.80
N SER A 131 -4.20 -22.26 -9.36
CA SER A 131 -3.92 -22.21 -10.80
C SER A 131 -2.46 -21.90 -11.02
N ALA A 132 -1.76 -22.83 -11.66
CA ALA A 132 -0.34 -22.64 -11.99
C ALA A 132 -0.08 -21.47 -12.97
N SER A 133 -1.13 -20.99 -13.64
CA SER A 133 -1.07 -19.85 -14.56
C SER A 133 -1.49 -18.52 -13.91
N ALA A 134 -1.86 -18.54 -12.63
CA ALA A 134 -2.26 -17.33 -11.92
C ALA A 134 -1.04 -16.44 -11.62
N ASP A 135 -1.20 -15.13 -11.81
CA ASP A 135 -0.22 -14.15 -11.39
C ASP A 135 -0.32 -13.95 -9.88
N ASP A 136 0.74 -14.28 -9.16
CA ASP A 136 0.85 -14.20 -7.71
C ASP A 136 1.30 -12.81 -7.22
N THR A 137 1.66 -11.93 -8.13
CA THR A 137 2.29 -10.66 -7.83
C THR A 137 1.34 -9.49 -8.05
N SER A 138 1.28 -8.60 -7.09
CA SER A 138 0.61 -7.31 -7.22
C SER A 138 1.59 -6.20 -6.88
N THR A 139 1.63 -5.17 -7.72
CA THR A 139 2.60 -4.08 -7.63
C THR A 139 1.89 -2.73 -7.58
N THR A 140 2.39 -1.81 -6.79
CA THR A 140 1.97 -0.40 -6.83
C THR A 140 3.16 0.52 -6.87
N TRP A 141 3.04 1.62 -7.56
CA TRP A 141 3.96 2.74 -7.42
C TRP A 141 3.21 4.06 -7.55
N PHE A 142 3.70 5.07 -6.92
CA PHE A 142 3.11 6.41 -6.97
C PHE A 142 4.18 7.49 -6.86
N ILE A 143 3.83 8.64 -7.37
CA ILE A 143 4.58 9.89 -7.20
C ILE A 143 3.61 11.02 -6.89
N GLN A 144 3.96 11.83 -5.90
CA GLN A 144 3.25 13.04 -5.51
C GLN A 144 4.24 14.21 -5.49
N GLY A 145 3.85 15.33 -6.06
CA GLY A 145 4.61 16.57 -5.96
C GLY A 145 3.74 17.72 -5.50
N GLY A 146 4.29 18.62 -4.73
CA GLY A 146 3.53 19.73 -4.20
C GLY A 146 4.37 20.85 -3.59
N ILE A 147 3.66 21.83 -3.09
CA ILE A 147 4.25 22.95 -2.35
C ILE A 147 3.45 23.18 -1.06
N GLU A 148 4.15 23.32 0.05
CA GLU A 148 3.59 23.65 1.35
C GLU A 148 4.16 24.99 1.82
N GLN A 149 3.29 25.99 1.98
CA GLN A 149 3.68 27.31 2.42
C GLN A 149 2.60 27.96 3.30
N LYS A 150 3.01 28.88 4.14
CA LYS A 150 2.08 29.68 4.97
C LYS A 150 1.75 30.99 4.25
N TRP A 151 0.84 30.92 3.25
CA TRP A 151 0.40 32.11 2.49
C TRP A 151 -0.61 32.96 3.24
N ILE A 152 -1.35 32.37 4.17
CA ILE A 152 -2.37 33.03 4.97
C ILE A 152 -2.13 32.82 6.46
N PRO A 153 -2.61 33.74 7.34
CA PRO A 153 -2.35 33.68 8.79
C PRO A 153 -2.96 32.43 9.48
N LEU A 154 -3.90 31.74 8.85
CA LEU A 154 -4.58 30.59 9.44
C LEU A 154 -3.66 29.41 9.72
N GLY A 155 -2.68 29.19 8.86
CA GLY A 155 -1.76 28.06 8.94
C GLY A 155 -1.11 27.79 7.58
N LYS A 156 -0.57 26.59 7.41
CA LYS A 156 0.04 26.16 6.15
C LYS A 156 -1.02 25.77 5.13
N THR A 157 -0.75 26.08 3.87
CA THR A 157 -1.52 25.60 2.72
C THR A 157 -0.61 24.68 1.92
N THR A 158 -1.10 23.48 1.60
CA THR A 158 -0.42 22.52 0.74
C THR A 158 -1.22 22.34 -0.53
N ILE A 159 -0.58 22.51 -1.69
CA ILE A 159 -1.15 22.20 -3.00
C ILE A 159 -0.35 21.05 -3.58
N PHE A 160 -1.01 20.01 -4.07
CA PHE A 160 -0.34 18.83 -4.58
C PHE A 160 -1.03 18.21 -5.79
N GLY A 161 -0.25 17.48 -6.56
CA GLY A 161 -0.69 16.55 -7.59
C GLY A 161 -0.08 15.18 -7.35
N GLU A 162 -0.81 14.12 -7.69
CA GLU A 162 -0.43 12.73 -7.48
C GLU A 162 -0.76 11.89 -8.71
N TYR A 163 0.10 10.95 -9.03
CA TYR A 163 -0.17 9.85 -9.93
C TYR A 163 0.18 8.53 -9.24
N ARG A 164 -0.69 7.53 -9.40
CA ARG A 164 -0.49 6.18 -8.88
C ARG A 164 -0.88 5.17 -9.94
N HIS A 165 -0.10 4.11 -10.02
CA HIS A 165 -0.36 2.94 -10.85
C HIS A 165 -0.34 1.69 -9.98
N ASP A 166 -1.37 0.88 -10.14
CA ASP A 166 -1.49 -0.42 -9.49
C ASP A 166 -1.62 -1.50 -10.57
N ASP A 167 -0.75 -2.50 -10.48
CA ASP A 167 -0.79 -3.74 -11.23
C ASP A 167 -1.28 -4.82 -10.28
N VAL A 168 -2.42 -5.42 -10.58
CA VAL A 168 -3.11 -6.30 -9.65
C VAL A 168 -3.05 -7.72 -10.19
N GLY A 169 -2.32 -8.59 -9.50
CA GLY A 169 -2.24 -10.01 -9.83
C GLY A 169 -3.59 -10.73 -9.73
N SER A 170 -3.58 -11.99 -10.07
CA SER A 170 -4.77 -12.81 -10.12
C SER A 170 -5.56 -12.85 -8.81
N ARG A 171 -6.87 -12.76 -8.91
CA ARG A 171 -7.80 -12.83 -7.80
C ARG A 171 -8.78 -13.97 -7.96
N THR A 172 -8.63 -15.00 -7.16
CA THR A 172 -9.48 -16.18 -7.18
C THR A 172 -10.65 -16.11 -6.19
N GLY A 173 -10.65 -15.16 -5.28
CA GLY A 173 -11.67 -15.00 -4.25
C GLY A 173 -12.93 -14.26 -4.67
N LYS A 174 -12.98 -13.69 -5.87
CA LYS A 174 -14.14 -12.95 -6.39
C LYS A 174 -14.53 -13.47 -7.77
N THR A 175 -15.69 -14.04 -7.85
CA THR A 175 -16.33 -14.37 -9.13
C THR A 175 -17.18 -13.19 -9.60
N PHE A 176 -17.06 -12.84 -10.85
CA PHE A 176 -17.92 -11.85 -11.50
C PHE A 176 -18.92 -12.55 -12.40
N ALA A 177 -20.14 -12.04 -12.42
CA ALA A 177 -21.04 -12.35 -13.51
C ALA A 177 -20.56 -11.57 -14.74
N VAL A 178 -20.03 -12.28 -15.71
CA VAL A 178 -19.76 -11.73 -17.04
C VAL A 178 -21.07 -11.67 -17.82
N ASP A 179 -21.23 -10.71 -18.72
CA ASP A 179 -22.35 -10.68 -19.66
C ASP A 179 -22.51 -12.04 -20.35
N GLY A 180 -23.65 -12.73 -20.11
CA GLY A 180 -23.87 -14.09 -20.60
C GLY A 180 -23.95 -15.16 -19.53
N GLY A 181 -23.83 -14.81 -18.22
CA GLY A 181 -24.07 -15.73 -17.10
C GLY A 181 -22.92 -16.65 -16.71
N ALA A 182 -21.74 -16.49 -17.30
CA ALA A 182 -20.53 -17.18 -16.87
C ALA A 182 -19.90 -16.46 -15.66
N SER A 183 -19.35 -17.25 -14.72
CA SER A 183 -18.53 -16.71 -13.63
C SER A 183 -17.08 -16.71 -14.08
N GLY A 184 -16.44 -15.55 -14.12
CA GLY A 184 -15.03 -15.39 -14.41
C GLY A 184 -14.22 -15.03 -13.16
N TYR A 185 -12.94 -15.34 -13.18
CA TYR A 185 -11.96 -14.89 -12.19
C TYR A 185 -11.19 -13.71 -12.77
N VAL A 186 -10.73 -12.80 -11.94
CA VAL A 186 -9.77 -11.78 -12.36
C VAL A 186 -8.41 -12.45 -12.53
N HIS A 187 -7.89 -12.49 -13.74
CA HIS A 187 -6.56 -13.01 -14.03
C HIS A 187 -5.50 -11.95 -13.85
N ASP A 188 -5.82 -10.72 -14.24
CA ASP A 188 -4.93 -9.59 -14.23
C ASP A 188 -5.76 -8.30 -14.25
N GLY A 189 -5.20 -7.21 -13.79
CA GLY A 189 -5.83 -5.90 -13.84
C GLY A 189 -4.85 -4.78 -13.59
N ASN A 190 -5.10 -3.66 -14.22
CA ASN A 190 -4.35 -2.45 -13.94
C ASN A 190 -5.29 -1.31 -13.56
N LEU A 191 -4.78 -0.40 -12.75
CA LEU A 191 -5.52 0.75 -12.29
C LEU A 191 -4.61 1.96 -12.18
N ASN A 192 -5.02 3.04 -12.81
CA ASN A 192 -4.33 4.31 -12.79
C ASN A 192 -5.15 5.33 -12.03
N PHE A 193 -4.51 6.05 -11.14
CA PHE A 193 -5.10 7.19 -10.45
C PHE A 193 -4.29 8.44 -10.75
N TRP A 194 -4.97 9.54 -10.93
CA TRP A 194 -4.36 10.85 -10.78
C TRP A 194 -5.24 11.72 -9.89
N ALA A 195 -4.63 12.52 -9.09
CA ALA A 195 -5.30 13.39 -8.14
C ALA A 195 -4.65 14.76 -8.09
N ALA A 196 -5.44 15.77 -7.76
CA ALA A 196 -4.94 17.06 -7.37
C ALA A 196 -5.74 17.56 -6.18
N GLY A 197 -5.08 18.23 -5.25
CA GLY A 197 -5.74 18.65 -4.02
C GLY A 197 -5.08 19.84 -3.34
N VAL A 198 -5.85 20.40 -2.41
CA VAL A 198 -5.42 21.48 -1.52
C VAL A 198 -5.76 21.08 -0.09
N VAL A 199 -4.81 21.28 0.80
CA VAL A 199 -5.00 21.15 2.26
C VAL A 199 -4.71 22.50 2.89
N GLN A 200 -5.60 22.96 3.76
CA GLN A 200 -5.44 24.16 4.54
C GLN A 200 -5.43 23.83 6.03
N SER A 201 -4.30 24.01 6.68
CA SER A 201 -4.20 23.90 8.14
C SER A 201 -4.77 25.14 8.83
N ILE A 202 -5.49 24.93 9.92
CA ILE A 202 -6.00 25.97 10.80
C ILE A 202 -5.35 25.76 12.16
N ASP A 203 -4.19 26.40 12.36
CA ASP A 203 -3.31 26.20 13.52
C ASP A 203 -4.07 26.37 14.86
N ASN A 204 -4.90 27.42 14.96
CA ASN A 204 -5.65 27.73 16.19
C ASN A 204 -6.73 26.69 16.55
N ALA A 205 -7.19 25.92 15.59
CA ALA A 205 -8.22 24.91 15.78
C ALA A 205 -7.65 23.48 15.76
N ALA A 206 -6.33 23.33 15.55
CA ALA A 206 -5.67 22.05 15.33
C ALA A 206 -6.45 21.19 14.28
N MET A 207 -6.85 21.80 13.18
CA MET A 207 -7.72 21.22 12.16
C MET A 207 -7.13 21.42 10.78
N ASP A 208 -7.28 20.42 9.92
CA ASP A 208 -6.97 20.49 8.50
C ASP A 208 -8.27 20.35 7.68
N LEU A 209 -8.45 21.27 6.74
CA LEU A 209 -9.49 21.21 5.72
C LEU A 209 -8.85 20.81 4.40
N TYR A 210 -9.44 19.85 3.70
CA TYR A 210 -8.93 19.43 2.41
C TYR A 210 -10.02 19.30 1.36
N VAL A 211 -9.65 19.59 0.13
CA VAL A 211 -10.43 19.31 -1.07
C VAL A 211 -9.52 18.60 -2.05
N MET A 212 -9.96 17.48 -2.56
CA MET A 212 -9.20 16.68 -3.52
C MET A 212 -10.13 16.18 -4.63
N TYR A 213 -9.67 16.28 -5.85
CA TYR A 213 -10.23 15.58 -7.00
C TYR A 213 -9.37 14.37 -7.32
N ARG A 214 -9.99 13.22 -7.51
CA ARG A 214 -9.32 11.99 -7.94
C ARG A 214 -10.07 11.39 -9.11
N HIS A 215 -9.33 11.01 -10.12
CA HIS A 215 -9.80 10.24 -11.27
C HIS A 215 -9.15 8.87 -11.25
N ALA A 216 -9.93 7.84 -11.58
CA ALA A 216 -9.46 6.47 -11.68
C ALA A 216 -9.83 5.92 -13.05
N ASP A 217 -8.90 5.21 -13.67
CA ASP A 217 -9.07 4.51 -14.94
C ASP A 217 -8.34 3.18 -14.88
N GLY A 218 -8.94 2.11 -15.37
CA GLY A 218 -8.33 0.80 -15.27
C GLY A 218 -9.06 -0.28 -16.04
N ASP A 219 -8.35 -1.35 -16.31
CA ASP A 219 -8.80 -2.52 -17.04
C ASP A 219 -8.67 -3.79 -16.19
N ILE A 220 -9.55 -4.75 -16.44
CA ILE A 220 -9.54 -6.06 -15.81
C ILE A 220 -9.62 -7.10 -16.92
N THR A 221 -8.73 -8.08 -16.83
CA THR A 221 -8.71 -9.24 -17.73
C THR A 221 -9.25 -10.47 -17.00
N ASN A 222 -10.16 -11.20 -17.67
CA ASN A 222 -10.77 -12.44 -17.21
C ASN A 222 -10.12 -13.65 -17.88
#